data_e9cd3ee9e4406ac8375ef0fa6e8333f5
#
_entry.id   e9cd3ee9e4406ac8375ef0fa6e8333f5
#
_cell.length_a   1.000
_cell.length_b   1.000
_cell.length_c   1.000
_cell.angle_alpha   90.00
_cell.angle_beta   90.00
_cell.angle_gamma   90.00
#
_symmetry.space_group_name_H-M   'P 1'
#
loop_
_entity.id
_entity.type
_entity.pdbx_description
1 polymer ?
#
loop_
_entity_poly.entity_id
_entity_poly.type
_entity_poly.pdbx_seq_one_letter_code
_entity_poly.pdbx_strand_id
1 'polypeptide(L)'
;IDGVPVLESLQSVGVVGVAGPKREAADALRGLAVQLFGLHSPNELVAVALTEPEWAQELEWLKWLPHTSSERSPFRDMPLSDSASTGAALLSGLEELVMRRSKASASPRLPYDADWDPMHYGTDVRRAAEEATFPGQAAVVVIVTGDAPVDRARLTQVLERGADVGVYG
;
A
#
# COMPACT_ATOMS: atom_id res chain seq x y z
N ILE A 1 -14.72 28.42 4.78
CA ILE A 1 -13.25 28.40 4.66
C ILE A 1 -12.96 27.50 3.48
N ASP A 2 -12.80 28.10 2.28
CA ASP A 2 -12.50 27.37 1.05
C ASP A 2 -10.99 27.14 0.99
N GLY A 3 -10.57 25.93 0.57
CA GLY A 3 -9.17 25.63 0.27
C GLY A 3 -8.32 25.13 1.44
N VAL A 4 -8.92 24.66 2.54
CA VAL A 4 -8.14 23.98 3.59
C VAL A 4 -7.87 22.54 3.14
N PRO A 5 -6.61 22.10 3.08
CA PRO A 5 -6.31 20.72 2.75
C PRO A 5 -6.81 19.78 3.85
N VAL A 6 -7.47 18.70 3.44
CA VAL A 6 -7.80 17.59 4.33
C VAL A 6 -6.66 16.57 4.23
N LEU A 7 -6.04 16.29 5.37
CA LEU A 7 -4.95 15.31 5.45
C LEU A 7 -5.45 14.05 6.14
N GLU A 8 -5.24 12.91 5.48
CA GLU A 8 -5.53 11.60 6.05
C GLU A 8 -4.28 10.71 6.00
N SER A 9 -4.10 9.91 7.03
CA SER A 9 -3.02 8.96 7.09
C SER A 9 -3.52 7.56 6.69
N LEU A 10 -3.00 7.00 5.61
CA LEU A 10 -3.30 5.62 5.22
C LEU A 10 -3.00 4.61 6.33
N GLN A 11 -1.99 4.87 7.15
CA GLN A 11 -1.67 4.03 8.30
C GLN A 11 -2.79 4.00 9.35
N SER A 12 -3.54 5.10 9.46
CA SER A 12 -4.63 5.22 10.43
C SER A 12 -5.96 4.71 9.89
N VAL A 13 -6.25 4.98 8.60
CA VAL A 13 -7.55 4.63 8.00
C VAL A 13 -7.53 3.29 7.27
N GLY A 14 -6.36 2.81 6.86
CA GLY A 14 -6.19 1.55 6.15
C GLY A 14 -6.64 1.60 4.69
N VAL A 15 -7.80 2.16 4.41
CA VAL A 15 -8.42 2.23 3.09
C VAL A 15 -9.04 3.60 2.86
N VAL A 16 -8.83 4.14 1.66
CA VAL A 16 -9.48 5.38 1.20
C VAL A 16 -10.34 5.09 -0.02
N GLY A 17 -11.64 5.35 0.08
CA GLY A 17 -12.58 5.19 -1.01
C GLY A 17 -12.80 6.50 -1.79
N VAL A 18 -12.74 6.43 -3.12
CA VAL A 18 -13.11 7.53 -4.01
C VAL A 18 -14.38 7.15 -4.74
N ALA A 19 -15.45 7.94 -4.56
CA ALA A 19 -16.74 7.70 -5.19
C ALA A 19 -17.15 8.90 -6.04
N GLY A 20 -17.72 8.64 -7.21
CA GLY A 20 -18.18 9.65 -8.16
C GLY A 20 -18.29 9.10 -9.57
N PRO A 21 -18.67 9.96 -10.53
CA PRO A 21 -18.61 9.60 -11.94
C PRO A 21 -17.18 9.19 -12.34
N LYS A 22 -17.06 8.23 -13.28
CA LYS A 22 -15.78 7.58 -13.64
C LYS A 22 -14.65 8.57 -13.88
N ARG A 23 -14.93 9.65 -14.62
CA ARG A 23 -13.90 10.64 -14.97
C ARG A 23 -13.36 11.38 -13.74
N GLU A 24 -14.28 11.88 -12.92
CA GLU A 24 -13.90 12.61 -11.70
C GLU A 24 -13.20 11.69 -10.69
N ALA A 25 -13.64 10.43 -10.56
CA ALA A 25 -13.00 9.44 -9.73
C ALA A 25 -11.58 9.11 -10.25
N ALA A 26 -11.40 9.00 -11.57
CA ALA A 26 -10.08 8.79 -12.18
C ALA A 26 -9.13 9.99 -11.96
N ASP A 27 -9.64 11.20 -12.08
CA ASP A 27 -8.85 12.42 -11.86
C ASP A 27 -8.45 12.56 -10.39
N ALA A 28 -9.36 12.26 -9.46
CA ALA A 28 -9.07 12.25 -8.04
C ALA A 28 -8.04 11.16 -7.67
N LEU A 29 -8.19 9.95 -8.22
CA LEU A 29 -7.22 8.87 -8.03
C LEU A 29 -5.83 9.24 -8.55
N ARG A 30 -5.74 9.86 -9.73
CA ARG A 30 -4.46 10.37 -10.25
C ARG A 30 -3.83 11.39 -9.31
N GLY A 31 -4.63 12.34 -8.80
CA GLY A 31 -4.15 13.35 -7.84
C GLY A 31 -3.60 12.73 -6.57
N LEU A 32 -4.31 11.76 -5.98
CA LEU A 32 -3.86 11.01 -4.80
C LEU A 32 -2.60 10.20 -5.09
N ALA A 33 -2.57 9.49 -6.21
CA ALA A 33 -1.44 8.67 -6.61
C ALA A 33 -0.18 9.51 -6.86
N VAL A 34 -0.29 10.67 -7.51
CA VAL A 34 0.83 11.60 -7.72
C VAL A 34 1.39 12.08 -6.38
N GLN A 35 0.55 12.37 -5.40
CA GLN A 35 1.00 12.75 -4.07
C GLN A 35 1.73 11.58 -3.37
N LEU A 36 1.13 10.39 -3.37
CA LEU A 36 1.73 9.20 -2.75
C LEU A 36 3.10 8.88 -3.37
N PHE A 37 3.17 8.75 -4.69
CA PHE A 37 4.39 8.34 -5.38
C PHE A 37 5.40 9.47 -5.55
N GLY A 38 4.98 10.73 -5.47
CA GLY A 38 5.87 11.87 -5.47
C GLY A 38 6.54 12.15 -4.13
N LEU A 39 5.92 11.74 -3.02
CA LEU A 39 6.42 11.96 -1.67
C LEU A 39 7.16 10.76 -1.07
N HIS A 40 6.99 9.57 -1.64
CA HIS A 40 7.61 8.34 -1.15
C HIS A 40 8.50 7.71 -2.22
N SER A 41 9.63 7.19 -1.82
CA SER A 41 10.53 6.46 -2.73
C SER A 41 10.00 5.05 -3.04
N PRO A 42 10.42 4.43 -4.16
CA PRO A 42 10.09 3.03 -4.47
C PRO A 42 10.61 2.01 -3.45
N ASN A 43 11.50 2.45 -2.56
CA ASN A 43 11.99 1.63 -1.45
C ASN A 43 11.06 1.66 -0.23
N GLU A 44 10.25 2.71 -0.12
CA GLU A 44 9.29 2.91 0.98
C GLU A 44 7.88 2.47 0.62
N LEU A 45 7.51 2.66 -0.65
CA LEU A 45 6.16 2.41 -1.13
C LEU A 45 6.19 1.71 -2.49
N VAL A 46 5.42 0.66 -2.63
CA VAL A 46 5.17 -0.02 -3.90
C VAL A 46 3.67 -0.02 -4.20
N ALA A 47 3.32 -0.10 -5.48
CA ALA A 47 1.94 -0.07 -5.94
C ALA A 47 1.58 -1.33 -6.71
N VAL A 48 0.34 -1.79 -6.49
CA VAL A 48 -0.32 -2.80 -7.31
C VAL A 48 -1.75 -2.35 -7.64
N ALA A 49 -2.31 -2.84 -8.73
CA ALA A 49 -3.69 -2.51 -9.11
C ALA A 49 -4.50 -3.75 -9.48
N LEU A 50 -5.71 -3.80 -8.96
CA LEU A 50 -6.78 -4.73 -9.30
C LEU A 50 -7.86 -3.92 -10.02
N THR A 51 -8.02 -4.14 -11.31
CA THR A 51 -8.87 -3.30 -12.15
C THR A 51 -9.65 -4.15 -13.15
N GLU A 52 -10.73 -3.63 -13.68
CA GLU A 52 -11.37 -4.16 -14.86
C GLU A 52 -10.72 -3.58 -16.14
N PRO A 53 -10.95 -4.23 -17.32
CA PRO A 53 -10.32 -3.81 -18.58
C PRO A 53 -10.60 -2.36 -18.97
N GLU A 54 -11.78 -1.84 -18.62
CA GLU A 54 -12.16 -0.45 -18.93
C GLU A 54 -11.34 0.59 -18.17
N TRP A 55 -10.89 0.26 -16.96
CA TRP A 55 -10.02 1.10 -16.15
C TRP A 55 -8.54 0.87 -16.44
N ALA A 56 -8.20 -0.24 -17.08
CA ALA A 56 -6.80 -0.57 -17.38
C ALA A 56 -6.12 0.54 -18.20
N GLN A 57 -6.82 1.17 -19.14
CA GLN A 57 -6.32 2.29 -19.92
C GLN A 57 -6.10 3.54 -19.07
N GLU A 58 -7.00 3.82 -18.14
CA GLU A 58 -6.89 4.98 -17.24
C GLU A 58 -5.72 4.84 -16.25
N LEU A 59 -5.36 3.60 -15.93
CA LEU A 59 -4.29 3.27 -15.00
C LEU A 59 -2.99 2.81 -15.69
N GLU A 60 -2.94 2.81 -17.04
CA GLU A 60 -1.78 2.33 -17.79
C GLU A 60 -0.48 3.07 -17.44
N TRP A 61 -0.58 4.32 -17.06
CA TRP A 61 0.56 5.13 -16.64
C TRP A 61 1.27 4.59 -15.39
N LEU A 62 0.60 3.81 -14.53
CA LEU A 62 1.19 3.18 -13.36
C LEU A 62 2.37 2.27 -13.72
N LYS A 63 2.35 1.62 -14.87
CA LYS A 63 3.44 0.73 -15.31
C LYS A 63 4.78 1.45 -15.52
N TRP A 64 4.73 2.77 -15.73
CA TRP A 64 5.92 3.59 -15.90
C TRP A 64 6.52 4.11 -14.59
N LEU A 65 5.82 3.90 -13.49
CA LEU A 65 6.31 4.29 -12.18
C LEU A 65 7.31 3.27 -11.64
N PRO A 66 8.43 3.74 -11.08
CA PRO A 66 9.38 2.83 -10.43
C PRO A 66 8.79 2.09 -9.23
N HIS A 67 7.66 2.56 -8.67
CA HIS A 67 6.94 1.95 -7.56
C HIS A 67 6.25 0.63 -7.92
N THR A 68 5.93 0.41 -9.19
CA THR A 68 5.34 -0.85 -9.67
C THR A 68 6.39 -1.88 -10.06
N SER A 69 7.59 -1.44 -10.45
CA SER A 69 8.70 -2.29 -10.91
C SER A 69 9.87 -2.37 -9.91
N SER A 70 9.70 -1.83 -8.70
CA SER A 70 10.72 -1.86 -7.65
C SER A 70 11.18 -3.28 -7.35
N GLU A 71 12.47 -3.46 -7.15
CA GLU A 71 13.05 -4.74 -6.67
C GLU A 71 12.52 -5.14 -5.28
N ARG A 72 12.01 -4.18 -4.52
CA ARG A 72 11.37 -4.41 -3.22
C ARG A 72 9.90 -4.80 -3.33
N SER A 73 9.31 -4.69 -4.53
CA SER A 73 7.94 -5.14 -4.75
C SER A 73 7.89 -6.67 -4.84
N PRO A 74 7.10 -7.32 -3.98
CA PRO A 74 6.83 -8.75 -4.13
C PRO A 74 5.96 -9.06 -5.35
N PHE A 75 5.45 -8.04 -6.05
CA PHE A 75 4.52 -8.12 -7.18
C PHE A 75 5.07 -7.50 -8.47
N ARG A 76 6.39 -7.29 -8.56
CA ARG A 76 7.02 -6.60 -9.72
C ARG A 76 6.70 -7.24 -11.07
N ASP A 77 6.50 -8.57 -11.09
CA ASP A 77 6.19 -9.32 -12.31
C ASP A 77 4.71 -9.25 -12.70
N MET A 78 3.85 -8.81 -11.79
CA MET A 78 2.39 -8.66 -12.00
C MET A 78 1.82 -7.51 -11.17
N PRO A 79 2.27 -6.26 -11.40
CA PRO A 79 1.81 -5.13 -10.59
C PRO A 79 0.39 -4.67 -10.96
N LEU A 80 -0.10 -5.03 -12.15
CA LEU A 80 -1.40 -4.62 -12.69
C LEU A 80 -2.17 -5.85 -13.13
N SER A 81 -3.42 -5.95 -12.71
CA SER A 81 -4.32 -7.05 -13.06
C SER A 81 -5.66 -6.50 -13.55
N ASP A 82 -6.07 -6.92 -14.74
CA ASP A 82 -7.29 -6.52 -15.43
C ASP A 82 -8.19 -7.72 -15.80
N SER A 83 -7.85 -8.90 -15.32
CA SER A 83 -8.59 -10.14 -15.59
C SER A 83 -8.84 -10.95 -14.32
N ALA A 84 -9.84 -11.83 -14.35
CA ALA A 84 -10.17 -12.68 -13.20
C ALA A 84 -9.01 -13.62 -12.81
N SER A 85 -8.25 -14.14 -13.78
CA SER A 85 -7.14 -15.04 -13.50
C SER A 85 -5.94 -14.33 -12.86
N THR A 86 -5.54 -13.18 -13.41
CA THR A 86 -4.45 -12.37 -12.87
C THR A 86 -4.86 -11.72 -11.54
N GLY A 87 -6.14 -11.30 -11.42
CA GLY A 87 -6.69 -10.76 -10.18
C GLY A 87 -6.69 -11.77 -9.05
N ALA A 88 -7.10 -13.01 -9.32
CA ALA A 88 -7.05 -14.08 -8.33
C ALA A 88 -5.61 -14.41 -7.89
N ALA A 89 -4.66 -14.41 -8.83
CA ALA A 89 -3.25 -14.64 -8.52
C ALA A 89 -2.66 -13.51 -7.67
N LEU A 90 -2.91 -12.24 -8.04
CA LEU A 90 -2.44 -11.09 -7.28
C LEU A 90 -3.07 -11.05 -5.88
N LEU A 91 -4.38 -11.33 -5.77
CA LEU A 91 -5.07 -11.39 -4.48
C LEU A 91 -4.49 -12.48 -3.57
N SER A 92 -4.20 -13.67 -4.12
CA SER A 92 -3.56 -14.74 -3.35
C SER A 92 -2.15 -14.35 -2.90
N GLY A 93 -1.39 -13.65 -3.72
CA GLY A 93 -0.10 -13.12 -3.33
C GLY A 93 -0.19 -12.07 -2.21
N LEU A 94 -1.21 -11.20 -2.24
CA LEU A 94 -1.48 -10.23 -1.17
C LEU A 94 -1.85 -10.93 0.14
N GLU A 95 -2.70 -11.97 0.10
CA GLU A 95 -3.03 -12.78 1.28
C GLU A 95 -1.78 -13.42 1.91
N GLU A 96 -0.93 -14.00 1.08
CA GLU A 96 0.33 -14.59 1.54
C GLU A 96 1.25 -13.54 2.16
N LEU A 97 1.37 -12.37 1.53
CA LEU A 97 2.16 -11.26 2.06
C LEU A 97 1.67 -10.80 3.43
N VAL A 98 0.36 -10.55 3.57
CA VAL A 98 -0.27 -10.15 4.84
C VAL A 98 -0.02 -11.22 5.90
N MET A 99 -0.27 -12.49 5.60
CA MET A 99 -0.03 -13.59 6.53
C MET A 99 1.44 -13.69 6.96
N ARG A 100 2.37 -13.57 6.03
CA ARG A 100 3.81 -13.61 6.32
C ARG A 100 4.25 -12.45 7.21
N ARG A 101 3.80 -11.23 6.92
CA ARG A 101 4.10 -10.03 7.70
C ARG A 101 3.49 -10.10 9.10
N SER A 102 2.24 -10.56 9.23
CA SER A 102 1.58 -10.75 10.52
C SER A 102 2.32 -11.75 11.42
N LYS A 103 2.80 -12.86 10.84
CA LYS A 103 3.64 -13.82 11.59
C LYS A 103 4.96 -13.20 12.05
N ALA A 104 5.61 -12.41 11.19
CA ALA A 104 6.85 -11.75 11.54
C ALA A 104 6.66 -10.71 12.65
N SER A 105 5.55 -9.97 12.64
CA SER A 105 5.19 -8.99 13.67
C SER A 105 4.82 -9.65 15.00
N ALA A 106 4.23 -10.83 14.97
CA ALA A 106 3.87 -11.60 16.17
C ALA A 106 5.05 -12.32 16.82
N SER A 107 6.19 -12.45 16.14
CA SER A 107 7.40 -13.03 16.72
C SER A 107 7.97 -12.08 17.77
N PRO A 108 8.26 -12.57 19.00
CA PRO A 108 8.88 -11.73 20.03
C PRO A 108 10.20 -11.17 19.49
N ARG A 109 10.30 -9.85 19.37
CA ARG A 109 11.59 -9.21 19.19
C ARG A 109 12.36 -9.49 20.46
N LEU A 110 13.46 -10.26 20.39
CA LEU A 110 14.40 -10.33 21.49
C LEU A 110 14.82 -8.88 21.80
N PRO A 111 14.79 -8.46 23.09
CA PRO A 111 15.33 -7.17 23.46
C PRO A 111 16.77 -7.15 22.95
N TYR A 112 17.04 -6.32 21.97
CA TYR A 112 18.41 -6.01 21.60
C TYR A 112 18.97 -5.21 22.78
N ASP A 113 19.94 -5.78 23.49
CA ASP A 113 20.78 -5.06 24.44
C ASP A 113 21.64 -4.05 23.66
N ALA A 114 20.99 -3.01 23.13
CA ALA A 114 21.67 -1.83 22.68
C ALA A 114 22.04 -1.05 23.92
N ASP A 115 23.30 -0.68 24.03
CA ASP A 115 23.81 0.21 25.04
C ASP A 115 22.86 1.39 25.22
N TRP A 116 22.18 1.42 26.36
CA TRP A 116 21.22 2.43 26.73
C TRP A 116 21.93 3.77 26.91
N ASP A 117 21.80 4.72 25.98
CA ASP A 117 22.27 6.09 26.14
C ASP A 117 21.09 7.01 26.47
N PRO A 118 20.99 7.51 27.72
CA PRO A 118 19.90 8.37 28.17
C PRO A 118 19.85 9.75 27.50
N MET A 119 20.92 10.18 26.83
CA MET A 119 21.04 11.53 26.25
C MET A 119 20.36 11.71 24.88
N HIS A 120 19.93 10.64 24.20
CA HIS A 120 19.33 10.70 22.87
C HIS A 120 17.81 10.44 22.82
N TYR A 121 17.12 10.57 23.96
CA TYR A 121 15.74 10.14 24.17
C TYR A 121 14.68 10.84 23.31
N GLY A 122 14.97 11.97 22.67
CA GLY A 122 13.97 12.77 21.95
C GLY A 122 13.90 12.57 20.44
N THR A 123 15.02 12.23 19.82
CA THR A 123 15.14 12.10 18.36
C THR A 123 15.05 10.66 17.89
N ASP A 124 15.54 9.72 18.68
CA ASP A 124 15.59 8.31 18.30
C ASP A 124 14.24 7.60 18.44
N VAL A 125 13.40 8.00 19.40
CA VAL A 125 12.06 7.40 19.57
C VAL A 125 11.14 7.75 18.40
N ARG A 126 11.26 8.98 17.87
CA ARG A 126 10.47 9.40 16.71
C ARG A 126 10.95 8.73 15.43
N ARG A 127 12.26 8.62 15.27
CA ARG A 127 12.88 7.91 14.15
C ARG A 127 12.65 6.41 14.22
N ALA A 128 12.72 5.80 15.40
CA ALA A 128 12.38 4.41 15.63
C ALA A 128 10.90 4.12 15.43
N ALA A 129 10.01 5.05 15.73
CA ALA A 129 8.58 4.92 15.43
C ALA A 129 8.29 5.06 13.93
N GLU A 130 9.00 5.94 13.23
CA GLU A 130 8.92 6.08 11.77
C GLU A 130 9.58 4.89 11.03
N GLU A 131 10.67 4.34 11.56
CA GLU A 131 11.35 3.14 11.03
C GLU A 131 10.70 1.81 11.48
N ALA A 132 9.88 1.82 12.54
CA ALA A 132 9.36 0.62 13.18
C ALA A 132 8.16 -0.01 12.48
N THR A 133 7.54 0.67 11.50
CA THR A 133 6.34 0.11 10.87
C THR A 133 6.70 -1.14 10.06
N PHE A 134 7.80 -1.14 9.27
CA PHE A 134 8.26 -2.35 8.55
C PHE A 134 9.75 -2.23 8.18
N PRO A 135 10.69 -2.56 9.07
CA PRO A 135 12.11 -2.37 8.80
C PRO A 135 12.54 -3.20 7.57
N GLY A 136 12.94 -2.48 6.53
CA GLY A 136 13.45 -3.06 5.28
C GLY A 136 12.40 -3.56 4.30
N GLN A 137 11.09 -3.34 4.54
CA GLN A 137 10.02 -3.71 3.62
C GLN A 137 9.23 -2.47 3.19
N ALA A 138 8.99 -2.34 1.88
CA ALA A 138 8.14 -1.29 1.36
C ALA A 138 6.67 -1.51 1.77
N ALA A 139 5.94 -0.44 2.08
CA ALA A 139 4.48 -0.48 2.16
C ALA A 139 3.88 -0.83 0.79
N VAL A 140 2.71 -1.44 0.77
CA VAL A 140 2.01 -1.79 -0.46
C VAL A 140 0.71 -1.01 -0.54
N VAL A 141 0.52 -0.23 -1.58
CA VAL A 141 -0.76 0.39 -1.90
C VAL A 141 -1.45 -0.43 -2.98
N VAL A 142 -2.67 -0.87 -2.67
CA VAL A 142 -3.52 -1.66 -3.55
C VAL A 142 -4.59 -0.74 -4.14
N ILE A 143 -4.45 -0.38 -5.40
CA ILE A 143 -5.46 0.39 -6.13
C ILE A 143 -6.52 -0.59 -6.61
N VAL A 144 -7.79 -0.36 -6.26
CA VAL A 144 -8.89 -1.23 -6.63
C VAL A 144 -9.98 -0.43 -7.32
N THR A 145 -10.38 -0.83 -8.52
CA THR A 145 -11.54 -0.24 -9.19
C THR A 145 -12.83 -0.97 -8.86
N GLY A 146 -13.95 -0.27 -9.05
CA GLY A 146 -15.26 -0.72 -8.55
C GLY A 146 -15.70 -2.11 -9.02
N ASP A 147 -15.40 -2.46 -10.26
CA ASP A 147 -15.81 -3.72 -10.90
C ASP A 147 -14.63 -4.67 -11.18
N ALA A 148 -13.51 -4.48 -10.46
CA ALA A 148 -12.37 -5.38 -10.55
C ALA A 148 -12.82 -6.84 -10.36
N PRO A 149 -12.44 -7.77 -11.27
CA PRO A 149 -12.93 -9.15 -11.28
C PRO A 149 -12.23 -10.01 -10.24
N VAL A 150 -12.41 -9.69 -8.95
CA VAL A 150 -11.82 -10.37 -7.80
C VAL A 150 -12.86 -10.73 -6.76
N ASP A 151 -12.55 -11.72 -5.93
CA ASP A 151 -13.38 -12.06 -4.76
C ASP A 151 -13.35 -10.92 -3.74
N ARG A 152 -14.47 -10.23 -3.61
CA ARG A 152 -14.61 -9.05 -2.74
C ARG A 152 -14.47 -9.38 -1.27
N ALA A 153 -14.96 -10.53 -0.83
CA ALA A 153 -14.86 -10.93 0.57
C ALA A 153 -13.39 -11.18 0.96
N ARG A 154 -12.65 -11.86 0.10
CA ARG A 154 -11.21 -12.07 0.28
C ARG A 154 -10.43 -10.75 0.25
N LEU A 155 -10.74 -9.87 -0.71
CA LEU A 155 -10.12 -8.55 -0.81
C LEU A 155 -10.36 -7.72 0.46
N THR A 156 -11.60 -7.68 0.95
CA THR A 156 -11.92 -6.98 2.21
C THR A 156 -11.09 -7.51 3.37
N GLN A 157 -10.99 -8.84 3.53
CA GLN A 157 -10.16 -9.44 4.58
C GLN A 157 -8.67 -9.07 4.45
N VAL A 158 -8.15 -9.02 3.21
CA VAL A 158 -6.77 -8.61 2.96
C VAL A 158 -6.54 -7.17 3.40
N LEU A 159 -7.43 -6.26 3.04
CA LEU A 159 -7.28 -4.84 3.36
C LEU A 159 -7.47 -4.57 4.86
N GLU A 160 -8.46 -5.21 5.50
CA GLU A 160 -8.68 -5.09 6.94
C GLU A 160 -7.46 -5.54 7.76
N ARG A 161 -6.88 -6.69 7.42
CA ARG A 161 -5.70 -7.23 8.12
C ARG A 161 -4.39 -6.58 7.63
N GLY A 162 -4.42 -6.06 6.44
CA GLY A 162 -3.26 -5.48 5.75
C GLY A 162 -2.79 -4.18 6.38
N ALA A 163 -3.71 -3.35 6.89
CA ALA A 163 -3.40 -2.07 7.49
C ALA A 163 -2.34 -2.19 8.61
N ASP A 164 -2.46 -3.21 9.46
CA ASP A 164 -1.54 -3.47 10.56
C ASP A 164 -0.14 -3.92 10.10
N VAL A 165 0.00 -4.29 8.83
CA VAL A 165 1.24 -4.86 8.27
C VAL A 165 1.70 -4.16 7.00
N GLY A 166 1.25 -2.91 6.78
CA GLY A 166 1.70 -2.04 5.70
C GLY A 166 1.16 -2.42 4.32
N VAL A 167 -0.08 -2.90 4.26
CA VAL A 167 -0.84 -3.10 3.03
C VAL A 167 -2.11 -2.26 3.11
N TYR A 168 -2.25 -1.28 2.23
CA TYR A 168 -3.31 -0.26 2.24
C TYR A 168 -4.11 -0.28 0.93
N GLY A 169 -5.37 0.20 0.98
CA GLY A 169 -6.24 0.28 -0.19
C GLY A 169 -6.71 1.69 -0.53
#